data_e9b92a0864f37c50a7cbedbd7ed81702
#
_entry.id   e9b92a0864f37c50a7cbedbd7ed81702
#
_cell.length_a   1.000
_cell.length_b   1.000
_cell.length_c   1.000
_cell.angle_alpha   90.00
_cell.angle_beta   90.00
_cell.angle_gamma   90.00
#
_symmetry.space_group_name_H-M   'P 1'
#
loop_
_entity.id
_entity.type
_entity.pdbx_description
1 polymer ?
#
loop_
_entity_poly.entity_id
_entity_poly.type
_entity_poly.pdbx_seq_one_letter_code
_entity_poly.pdbx_strand_id
1 'polypeptide(L)'
;MHVVPMKANSSNSIEYFRPRRRIDITKKPLDIDPHITFNFDGRPFSSRYNSFYHELRPIEAAQDIFFSNLFMRSFEGQADFSVIGELGFGTGLNFALACNYWKKRNDCDARLHYVAIEPYPLEAHQVDRFLSGFSELDTERRELVSGYPKPHVGFHRVWSTDNKIALTLVVGPVDEVLAEVEAEVDVWFLNGFPLRVNPEMWSQNVCLELARLSKPDADLISICDDEDIQHRLAMQGFQMEKRDALSGKIRILEGKFIGKNKAKYLAPWFRPPPPVQSQGTVGIIGAGLAGCAMAEALARRGKRALLFDQQEDVAERASGIEAGLIAPELGLNASNMNRFYDRAYRMALSSIEDSEIRWNSRGVIEFFQEDEARRRIQHMKDGASLWHGAAQLMSPSESSLQIGINVSSHGIWFPHAGALNPKRYARYMSQKAECFLGAKVYEFAYRDDGWRLYDYSGQRIATVDTLVIAAAQHSGFFKSISFLPLSSLLGQISFVPKNENSYKLKASIINNGYLMPSIDGFHVVGSTYLRDGFDENEWPQPVTVEGHKKNYNNLDRELRSLFPDCQFDQWLGYSAIRSATPDRLPVVGPVPEATKFKRDF
;
A
#
# COMPACT_ATOMS: atom_id res chain seq x y z
N MET A 1 -31.29 -16.59 -2.67
CA MET A 1 -31.91 -16.12 -3.91
C MET A 1 -31.37 -16.95 -5.06
N HIS A 2 -32.24 -17.70 -5.72
CA HIS A 2 -31.90 -18.59 -6.83
C HIS A 2 -31.64 -17.75 -8.08
N VAL A 3 -30.50 -17.96 -8.70
CA VAL A 3 -30.18 -17.41 -10.02
C VAL A 3 -30.71 -18.38 -11.07
N VAL A 4 -31.65 -17.91 -11.87
CA VAL A 4 -32.20 -18.64 -13.03
C VAL A 4 -31.20 -18.51 -14.20
N PRO A 5 -30.80 -19.60 -14.87
CA PRO A 5 -29.90 -19.50 -16.04
C PRO A 5 -30.68 -19.10 -17.28
N MET A 6 -30.28 -18.01 -17.91
CA MET A 6 -30.73 -17.67 -19.28
C MET A 6 -30.04 -18.60 -20.30
N LYS A 7 -30.85 -19.24 -21.14
CA LYS A 7 -30.40 -20.06 -22.27
C LYS A 7 -29.77 -19.14 -23.34
N ALA A 8 -28.51 -19.42 -23.68
CA ALA A 8 -27.80 -18.78 -24.78
C ALA A 8 -28.09 -19.53 -26.07
N ASN A 9 -28.49 -18.80 -27.13
CA ASN A 9 -28.52 -19.27 -28.51
C ASN A 9 -27.13 -19.18 -29.15
N SER A 10 -26.84 -20.16 -29.93
CA SER A 10 -25.61 -20.62 -30.56
C SER A 10 -24.77 -19.61 -31.35
N SER A 11 -23.49 -19.93 -31.43
CA SER A 11 -22.43 -19.53 -32.35
C SER A 11 -21.77 -18.18 -32.14
N ASN A 12 -20.95 -18.16 -31.11
CA ASN A 12 -19.61 -17.56 -31.09
C ASN A 12 -18.96 -17.99 -29.76
N SER A 13 -17.97 -18.85 -29.85
CA SER A 13 -17.19 -19.31 -28.70
C SER A 13 -16.40 -18.14 -28.12
N ILE A 14 -17.06 -17.40 -27.23
CA ILE A 14 -16.42 -16.43 -26.37
C ILE A 14 -15.80 -17.28 -25.26
N GLU A 15 -14.49 -17.43 -25.25
CA GLU A 15 -13.76 -17.96 -24.10
C GLU A 15 -13.97 -17.02 -22.91
N TYR A 16 -15.07 -17.22 -22.19
CA TYR A 16 -15.32 -16.57 -20.93
C TYR A 16 -14.54 -17.28 -19.84
N PHE A 17 -13.77 -16.50 -19.10
CA PHE A 17 -13.16 -16.87 -17.82
C PHE A 17 -11.99 -17.85 -17.88
N ARG A 18 -10.76 -17.34 -17.94
CA ARG A 18 -9.73 -17.91 -17.07
C ARG A 18 -9.96 -17.32 -15.67
N PRO A 19 -10.41 -18.12 -14.67
CA PRO A 19 -10.39 -17.66 -13.30
C PRO A 19 -8.93 -17.24 -13.02
N ARG A 20 -8.73 -16.07 -12.36
CA ARG A 20 -7.42 -15.77 -11.76
C ARG A 20 -6.95 -17.08 -11.13
N ARG A 21 -5.77 -17.59 -11.50
CA ARG A 21 -5.15 -18.66 -10.71
C ARG A 21 -5.15 -18.11 -9.29
N ARG A 22 -6.00 -18.68 -8.43
CA ARG A 22 -5.90 -18.44 -6.99
C ARG A 22 -4.45 -18.71 -6.68
N ILE A 23 -3.75 -17.75 -6.04
CA ILE A 23 -2.47 -18.05 -5.42
C ILE A 23 -2.77 -19.28 -4.58
N ASP A 24 -2.17 -20.38 -4.95
CA ASP A 24 -2.43 -21.66 -4.27
C ASP A 24 -1.75 -21.58 -2.91
N ILE A 25 -2.52 -21.16 -1.93
CA ILE A 25 -2.08 -20.98 -0.53
C ILE A 25 -1.76 -22.29 0.17
N THR A 26 -1.98 -23.43 -0.48
CA THR A 26 -1.51 -24.74 0.02
C THR A 26 -0.03 -24.97 -0.29
N LYS A 27 0.60 -24.11 -1.09
CA LYS A 27 2.04 -24.15 -1.33
C LYS A 27 2.80 -23.73 -0.06
N LYS A 28 3.93 -24.40 0.18
CA LYS A 28 4.90 -24.05 1.24
C LYS A 28 5.18 -22.54 1.22
N PRO A 29 5.53 -21.94 2.39
CA PRO A 29 5.97 -20.55 2.45
C PRO A 29 6.93 -20.26 1.31
N LEU A 30 6.73 -19.17 0.59
CA LEU A 30 7.61 -18.79 -0.49
C LEU A 30 8.97 -18.48 0.13
N ASP A 31 9.98 -19.28 -0.23
CA ASP A 31 11.36 -18.96 0.11
C ASP A 31 11.79 -17.78 -0.75
N ILE A 32 11.89 -16.59 -0.13
CA ILE A 32 12.37 -15.36 -0.76
C ILE A 32 13.81 -15.03 -0.41
N ASP A 33 14.53 -15.96 0.25
CA ASP A 33 15.96 -15.79 0.53
C ASP A 33 16.74 -15.75 -0.79
N PRO A 34 17.52 -14.70 -1.06
CA PRO A 34 18.33 -14.58 -2.27
C PRO A 34 19.48 -15.58 -2.33
N HIS A 35 19.83 -16.26 -1.22
CA HIS A 35 20.98 -17.15 -1.11
C HIS A 35 22.24 -16.55 -1.72
N ILE A 36 22.59 -15.33 -1.28
CA ILE A 36 23.69 -14.55 -1.82
C ILE A 36 24.96 -14.70 -0.99
N THR A 37 26.08 -14.72 -1.68
CA THR A 37 27.43 -14.56 -1.10
C THR A 37 28.17 -13.44 -1.84
N PHE A 38 29.19 -12.85 -1.18
CA PHE A 38 30.04 -11.87 -1.82
C PHE A 38 31.44 -12.47 -1.96
N ASN A 39 32.01 -12.42 -3.16
CA ASN A 39 33.37 -12.85 -3.39
C ASN A 39 34.41 -11.83 -2.86
N PHE A 40 35.69 -12.11 -3.04
CA PHE A 40 36.79 -11.24 -2.60
C PHE A 40 36.78 -9.85 -3.25
N ASP A 41 36.25 -9.75 -4.48
CA ASP A 41 36.13 -8.47 -5.22
C ASP A 41 34.86 -7.72 -4.85
N GLY A 42 34.09 -8.19 -3.85
CA GLY A 42 32.83 -7.59 -3.44
C GLY A 42 31.66 -7.86 -4.39
N ARG A 43 31.81 -8.72 -5.40
CA ARG A 43 30.74 -9.05 -6.33
C ARG A 43 29.74 -10.04 -5.70
N PRO A 44 28.44 -9.75 -5.83
CA PRO A 44 27.39 -10.65 -5.34
C PRO A 44 27.24 -11.87 -6.26
N PHE A 45 27.19 -13.04 -5.65
CA PHE A 45 27.00 -14.34 -6.30
C PHE A 45 25.75 -15.02 -5.74
N SER A 46 24.83 -15.43 -6.61
CA SER A 46 23.67 -16.21 -6.26
C SER A 46 24.01 -17.70 -6.28
N SER A 47 23.93 -18.36 -5.11
CA SER A 47 24.04 -19.82 -5.06
C SER A 47 22.80 -20.52 -5.59
N ARG A 48 21.63 -19.85 -5.59
CA ARG A 48 20.38 -20.33 -6.18
C ARG A 48 20.50 -20.53 -7.70
N TYR A 49 21.10 -19.55 -8.38
CA TYR A 49 21.26 -19.55 -9.84
C TYR A 49 22.66 -19.93 -10.30
N ASN A 50 23.58 -20.20 -9.34
CA ASN A 50 24.99 -20.49 -9.60
C ASN A 50 25.63 -19.48 -10.56
N SER A 51 25.40 -18.18 -10.31
CA SER A 51 25.81 -17.10 -11.20
C SER A 51 26.07 -15.79 -10.43
N PHE A 52 26.93 -14.95 -10.99
CA PHE A 52 27.12 -13.58 -10.50
C PHE A 52 25.97 -12.69 -10.94
N TYR A 53 25.60 -11.72 -10.10
CA TYR A 53 24.61 -10.69 -10.45
C TYR A 53 25.13 -9.71 -11.51
N HIS A 54 26.44 -9.50 -11.57
CA HIS A 54 27.05 -8.50 -12.44
C HIS A 54 28.39 -8.94 -13.01
N GLU A 55 28.75 -8.33 -14.15
CA GLU A 55 30.06 -8.43 -14.77
C GLU A 55 31.16 -7.72 -13.92
N LEU A 56 32.42 -7.80 -14.34
CA LEU A 56 33.57 -7.20 -13.62
C LEU A 56 33.50 -5.67 -13.52
N ARG A 57 32.87 -5.02 -14.49
CA ARG A 57 32.66 -3.56 -14.53
C ARG A 57 31.16 -3.26 -14.62
N PRO A 58 30.45 -3.34 -13.48
CA PRO A 58 28.99 -3.39 -13.51
C PRO A 58 28.35 -2.08 -13.98
N ILE A 59 28.95 -0.91 -13.68
CA ILE A 59 28.42 0.38 -14.14
C ILE A 59 28.57 0.52 -15.65
N GLU A 60 29.78 0.32 -16.19
CA GLU A 60 30.03 0.40 -17.62
C GLU A 60 29.20 -0.62 -18.40
N ALA A 61 29.03 -1.83 -17.84
CA ALA A 61 28.19 -2.84 -18.44
C ALA A 61 26.71 -2.41 -18.46
N ALA A 62 26.18 -1.94 -17.35
CA ALA A 62 24.80 -1.47 -17.28
C ALA A 62 24.55 -0.25 -18.20
N GLN A 63 25.52 0.67 -18.27
CA GLN A 63 25.45 1.84 -19.15
C GLN A 63 25.40 1.45 -20.62
N ASP A 64 26.26 0.55 -21.07
CA ASP A 64 26.28 0.09 -22.46
C ASP A 64 25.04 -0.76 -22.82
N ILE A 65 24.53 -1.57 -21.88
CA ILE A 65 23.39 -2.45 -22.10
C ILE A 65 22.09 -1.67 -22.02
N PHE A 66 21.79 -1.04 -20.88
CA PHE A 66 20.47 -0.51 -20.56
C PHE A 66 20.32 0.99 -20.75
N PHE A 67 21.43 1.75 -20.68
CA PHE A 67 21.41 3.22 -20.80
C PHE A 67 22.01 3.69 -22.12
N SER A 68 21.84 2.88 -23.17
CA SER A 68 22.25 3.17 -24.53
C SER A 68 21.45 4.32 -25.16
N ASN A 69 21.79 4.67 -26.41
CA ASN A 69 21.07 5.68 -27.17
C ASN A 69 19.56 5.39 -27.32
N LEU A 70 19.15 4.12 -27.28
CA LEU A 70 17.73 3.74 -27.31
C LEU A 70 17.01 4.28 -26.07
N PHE A 71 17.54 3.98 -24.89
CA PHE A 71 17.01 4.50 -23.61
C PHE A 71 16.91 6.03 -23.60
N MET A 72 17.95 6.70 -24.12
CA MET A 72 17.99 8.17 -24.18
C MET A 72 16.85 8.75 -24.99
N ARG A 73 16.61 8.17 -26.17
CA ARG A 73 15.56 8.61 -27.10
C ARG A 73 14.16 8.33 -26.57
N SER A 74 13.98 7.28 -25.78
CA SER A 74 12.68 6.91 -25.20
C SER A 74 12.07 8.02 -24.34
N PHE A 75 12.91 8.94 -23.83
CA PHE A 75 12.46 10.05 -22.98
C PHE A 75 12.68 11.44 -23.60
N GLU A 76 13.17 11.52 -24.85
CA GLU A 76 13.26 12.79 -25.57
C GLU A 76 11.87 13.33 -25.90
N GLY A 77 11.57 14.53 -25.45
CA GLY A 77 10.30 15.20 -25.72
C GLY A 77 9.09 14.63 -24.97
N GLN A 78 9.30 13.67 -24.06
CA GLN A 78 8.23 13.17 -23.22
C GLN A 78 7.93 14.11 -22.07
N ALA A 79 6.62 14.27 -21.86
CA ALA A 79 6.01 15.06 -20.81
C ALA A 79 6.30 14.50 -19.40
N ASP A 80 5.88 15.21 -18.43
CA ASP A 80 5.90 15.18 -16.98
C ASP A 80 6.03 13.81 -16.26
N PHE A 81 5.83 12.64 -16.93
CA PHE A 81 5.78 11.35 -16.26
C PHE A 81 6.23 10.20 -17.17
N SER A 82 7.21 9.41 -16.71
CA SER A 82 7.72 8.23 -17.41
C SER A 82 7.78 7.00 -16.51
N VAL A 83 7.65 5.82 -17.10
CA VAL A 83 7.65 4.54 -16.39
C VAL A 83 8.73 3.62 -16.95
N ILE A 84 9.66 3.18 -16.11
CA ILE A 84 10.62 2.11 -16.41
C ILE A 84 10.12 0.84 -15.72
N GLY A 85 10.04 -0.26 -16.47
CA GLY A 85 9.80 -1.60 -15.93
C GLY A 85 11.09 -2.42 -15.88
N GLU A 86 11.35 -3.15 -14.81
CA GLU A 86 12.50 -4.06 -14.72
C GLU A 86 12.07 -5.44 -14.22
N LEU A 87 12.53 -6.48 -14.90
CA LEU A 87 12.47 -7.84 -14.39
C LEU A 87 13.85 -8.23 -13.88
N GLY A 88 13.94 -8.50 -12.55
CA GLY A 88 15.20 -8.78 -11.85
C GLY A 88 15.85 -7.51 -11.32
N PHE A 89 15.35 -7.00 -10.19
CA PHE A 89 15.91 -5.82 -9.51
C PHE A 89 17.33 -6.05 -8.98
N GLY A 90 17.59 -7.26 -8.47
CA GLY A 90 18.90 -7.68 -7.98
C GLY A 90 19.48 -6.73 -6.94
N THR A 91 20.62 -6.13 -7.25
CA THR A 91 21.33 -5.20 -6.35
C THR A 91 20.81 -3.77 -6.36
N GLY A 92 19.84 -3.46 -7.24
CA GLY A 92 19.33 -2.09 -7.43
C GLY A 92 20.24 -1.17 -8.25
N LEU A 93 21.27 -1.70 -8.92
CA LEU A 93 22.23 -0.90 -9.70
C LEU A 93 21.54 -0.13 -10.82
N ASN A 94 20.69 -0.79 -11.61
CA ASN A 94 19.99 -0.14 -12.72
C ASN A 94 19.04 0.96 -12.21
N PHE A 95 18.36 0.73 -11.08
CA PHE A 95 17.55 1.77 -10.44
C PHE A 95 18.41 2.97 -10.01
N ALA A 96 19.55 2.74 -9.34
CA ALA A 96 20.44 3.82 -8.91
C ALA A 96 20.97 4.62 -10.12
N LEU A 97 21.36 3.95 -11.21
CA LEU A 97 21.78 4.60 -12.45
C LEU A 97 20.65 5.38 -13.10
N ALA A 98 19.43 4.82 -13.14
CA ALA A 98 18.25 5.52 -13.66
C ALA A 98 17.94 6.78 -12.84
N CYS A 99 18.03 6.71 -11.51
CA CYS A 99 17.89 7.88 -10.64
C CYS A 99 18.94 8.95 -10.91
N ASN A 100 20.22 8.56 -10.96
CA ASN A 100 21.32 9.46 -11.25
C ASN A 100 21.15 10.14 -12.60
N TYR A 101 20.74 9.38 -13.60
CA TYR A 101 20.47 9.86 -14.94
C TYR A 101 19.27 10.83 -14.95
N TRP A 102 18.17 10.46 -14.28
CA TRP A 102 16.95 11.27 -14.22
C TRP A 102 17.18 12.62 -13.56
N LYS A 103 17.91 12.64 -12.46
CA LYS A 103 18.27 13.88 -11.73
C LYS A 103 19.15 14.84 -12.53
N LYS A 104 19.93 14.33 -13.49
CA LYS A 104 20.79 15.14 -14.37
C LYS A 104 20.06 15.76 -15.56
N ARG A 105 18.80 15.41 -15.79
CA ARG A 105 17.99 16.04 -16.85
C ARG A 105 17.73 17.51 -16.53
N ASN A 106 17.70 18.33 -17.59
CA ASN A 106 17.40 19.76 -17.45
C ASN A 106 15.92 20.06 -17.19
N ASP A 107 15.04 19.07 -17.31
CA ASP A 107 13.61 19.18 -17.06
C ASP A 107 13.32 18.93 -15.58
N CYS A 108 13.18 20.03 -14.84
CA CYS A 108 13.07 19.97 -13.37
C CYS A 108 11.74 19.42 -12.84
N ASP A 109 10.70 19.27 -13.65
CA ASP A 109 9.36 18.82 -13.21
C ASP A 109 9.01 17.39 -13.62
N ALA A 110 9.81 16.76 -14.49
CA ALA A 110 9.59 15.40 -14.93
C ALA A 110 9.70 14.39 -13.79
N ARG A 111 8.79 13.40 -13.77
CA ARG A 111 8.71 12.36 -12.74
C ARG A 111 8.99 10.99 -13.33
N LEU A 112 9.72 10.17 -12.56
CA LEU A 112 10.02 8.79 -12.92
C LEU A 112 9.31 7.83 -11.98
N HIS A 113 8.61 6.85 -12.54
CA HIS A 113 8.15 5.69 -11.81
C HIS A 113 8.92 4.45 -12.27
N TYR A 114 9.69 3.88 -11.38
CA TYR A 114 10.42 2.64 -11.62
C TYR A 114 9.66 1.47 -11.01
N VAL A 115 9.25 0.50 -11.82
CA VAL A 115 8.51 -0.70 -11.40
C VAL A 115 9.41 -1.90 -11.59
N ALA A 116 9.91 -2.46 -10.50
CA ALA A 116 10.79 -3.62 -10.53
C ALA A 116 10.11 -4.86 -9.94
N ILE A 117 10.31 -5.99 -10.58
CA ILE A 117 9.84 -7.29 -10.09
C ILE A 117 11.06 -8.11 -9.66
N GLU A 118 11.02 -8.64 -8.42
CA GLU A 118 12.12 -9.41 -7.86
C GLU A 118 11.60 -10.55 -6.97
N PRO A 119 11.79 -11.81 -7.37
CA PRO A 119 11.37 -12.94 -6.55
C PRO A 119 12.16 -13.10 -5.25
N TYR A 120 13.43 -12.72 -5.24
CA TYR A 120 14.39 -12.96 -4.17
C TYR A 120 15.16 -11.69 -3.82
N PRO A 121 14.48 -10.68 -3.25
CA PRO A 121 15.08 -9.37 -3.01
C PRO A 121 16.22 -9.44 -1.99
N LEU A 122 17.27 -8.70 -2.25
CA LEU A 122 18.35 -8.50 -1.29
C LEU A 122 17.84 -7.73 -0.07
N GLU A 123 18.48 -7.89 1.06
CA GLU A 123 18.25 -7.03 2.23
C GLU A 123 18.95 -5.67 2.06
N ALA A 124 18.45 -4.64 2.75
CA ALA A 124 19.00 -3.29 2.68
C ALA A 124 20.53 -3.24 2.86
N HIS A 125 21.07 -3.99 3.83
CA HIS A 125 22.51 -4.02 4.10
C HIS A 125 23.33 -4.68 2.96
N GLN A 126 22.73 -5.60 2.22
CA GLN A 126 23.38 -6.25 1.06
C GLN A 126 23.40 -5.32 -0.15
N VAL A 127 22.30 -4.59 -0.39
CA VAL A 127 22.21 -3.52 -1.39
C VAL A 127 23.22 -2.42 -1.07
N ASP A 128 23.26 -1.98 0.19
CA ASP A 128 24.22 -0.96 0.68
C ASP A 128 25.66 -1.40 0.45
N ARG A 129 26.00 -2.62 0.85
CA ARG A 129 27.34 -3.20 0.70
C ARG A 129 27.79 -3.18 -0.76
N PHE A 130 26.94 -3.56 -1.70
CA PHE A 130 27.30 -3.59 -3.11
C PHE A 130 27.43 -2.18 -3.69
N LEU A 131 26.41 -1.33 -3.48
CA LEU A 131 26.41 0.02 -4.06
C LEU A 131 27.44 0.95 -3.42
N SER A 132 27.90 0.69 -2.19
CA SER A 132 28.97 1.48 -1.54
C SER A 132 30.32 1.43 -2.27
N GLY A 133 30.50 0.45 -3.16
CA GLY A 133 31.66 0.38 -4.05
C GLY A 133 31.70 1.48 -5.14
N PHE A 134 30.62 2.26 -5.31
CA PHE A 134 30.46 3.23 -6.40
C PHE A 134 30.17 4.63 -5.87
N SER A 135 31.23 5.43 -5.71
CA SER A 135 31.13 6.79 -5.12
C SER A 135 30.23 7.73 -5.93
N GLU A 136 30.13 7.55 -7.23
CA GLU A 136 29.27 8.32 -8.14
C GLU A 136 27.76 8.08 -7.92
N LEU A 137 27.37 7.01 -7.23
CA LEU A 137 26.01 6.66 -6.90
C LEU A 137 25.69 6.81 -5.40
N ASP A 138 26.56 7.46 -4.63
CA ASP A 138 26.44 7.51 -3.16
C ASP A 138 25.13 8.19 -2.69
N THR A 139 24.66 9.19 -3.42
CA THR A 139 23.39 9.86 -3.13
C THR A 139 22.20 8.92 -3.36
N GLU A 140 22.15 8.27 -4.52
CA GLU A 140 21.09 7.32 -4.89
C GLU A 140 21.08 6.11 -3.99
N ARG A 141 22.27 5.60 -3.62
CA ARG A 141 22.44 4.52 -2.65
C ARG A 141 21.82 4.87 -1.31
N ARG A 142 22.14 6.04 -0.75
CA ARG A 142 21.60 6.47 0.56
C ARG A 142 20.08 6.63 0.53
N GLU A 143 19.54 7.24 -0.52
CA GLU A 143 18.09 7.38 -0.69
C GLU A 143 17.40 6.01 -0.80
N LEU A 144 17.95 5.10 -1.61
CA LEU A 144 17.40 3.76 -1.77
C LEU A 144 17.43 2.99 -0.45
N VAL A 145 18.60 2.94 0.21
CA VAL A 145 18.79 2.16 1.44
C VAL A 145 17.95 2.69 2.60
N SER A 146 17.81 4.01 2.74
CA SER A 146 17.00 4.61 3.81
C SER A 146 15.52 4.25 3.72
N GLY A 147 14.98 4.14 2.49
CA GLY A 147 13.59 3.77 2.25
C GLY A 147 13.40 2.29 1.89
N TYR A 148 14.46 1.48 1.89
CA TYR A 148 14.38 0.10 1.41
C TYR A 148 13.57 -0.76 2.38
N PRO A 149 12.51 -1.44 1.90
CA PRO A 149 11.63 -2.21 2.78
C PRO A 149 12.31 -3.48 3.28
N LYS A 150 11.87 -3.98 4.43
CA LYS A 150 12.16 -5.36 4.81
C LYS A 150 11.51 -6.29 3.78
N PRO A 151 12.28 -7.21 3.14
CA PRO A 151 11.73 -8.05 2.08
C PRO A 151 10.56 -8.91 2.55
N HIS A 152 9.46 -8.86 1.83
CA HIS A 152 8.31 -9.76 1.97
C HIS A 152 7.50 -9.74 0.67
N VAL A 153 6.69 -10.75 0.43
CA VAL A 153 5.88 -10.85 -0.79
C VAL A 153 4.87 -9.71 -0.87
N GLY A 154 4.82 -9.05 -2.03
CA GLY A 154 3.88 -7.98 -2.32
C GLY A 154 4.53 -6.71 -2.85
N PHE A 155 3.79 -5.61 -2.76
CA PHE A 155 4.18 -4.31 -3.30
C PHE A 155 4.85 -3.45 -2.24
N HIS A 156 6.01 -2.91 -2.57
CA HIS A 156 6.75 -1.96 -1.74
C HIS A 156 6.96 -0.66 -2.49
N ARG A 157 6.84 0.48 -1.79
CA ARG A 157 7.03 1.80 -2.38
C ARG A 157 8.16 2.54 -1.70
N VAL A 158 9.12 3.00 -2.49
CA VAL A 158 10.23 3.86 -2.05
C VAL A 158 10.16 5.16 -2.84
N TRP A 159 10.38 6.29 -2.19
CA TRP A 159 10.40 7.61 -2.82
C TRP A 159 11.78 8.23 -2.71
N SER A 160 12.21 8.96 -3.74
CA SER A 160 13.34 9.87 -3.62
C SER A 160 13.02 11.02 -2.67
N THR A 161 14.03 11.64 -2.10
CA THR A 161 13.87 12.73 -1.12
C THR A 161 13.04 13.90 -1.67
N ASP A 162 13.15 14.19 -2.97
CA ASP A 162 12.37 15.22 -3.66
C ASP A 162 11.00 14.75 -4.16
N ASN A 163 10.63 13.48 -3.93
CA ASN A 163 9.42 12.83 -4.40
C ASN A 163 9.23 12.82 -5.94
N LYS A 164 10.29 13.04 -6.73
CA LYS A 164 10.20 12.99 -8.20
C LYS A 164 10.41 11.60 -8.77
N ILE A 165 11.07 10.73 -8.02
CA ILE A 165 11.30 9.34 -8.40
C ILE A 165 10.60 8.42 -7.42
N ALA A 166 9.81 7.49 -7.94
CA ALA A 166 9.16 6.45 -7.15
C ALA A 166 9.63 5.07 -7.62
N LEU A 167 10.13 4.24 -6.71
CA LEU A 167 10.32 2.81 -6.93
C LEU A 167 9.10 2.04 -6.43
N THR A 168 8.52 1.19 -7.27
CA THR A 168 7.64 0.10 -6.83
C THR A 168 8.39 -1.21 -6.98
N LEU A 169 8.88 -1.75 -5.89
CA LEU A 169 9.47 -3.08 -5.86
C LEU A 169 8.35 -4.10 -5.58
N VAL A 170 8.13 -5.02 -6.52
CA VAL A 170 7.12 -6.08 -6.41
C VAL A 170 7.84 -7.39 -6.14
N VAL A 171 7.66 -7.91 -4.94
CA VAL A 171 8.32 -9.14 -4.48
C VAL A 171 7.42 -10.35 -4.65
N GLY A 172 7.91 -11.37 -5.32
CA GLY A 172 7.22 -12.64 -5.53
C GLY A 172 7.50 -13.28 -6.89
N PRO A 173 6.96 -14.49 -7.15
CA PRO A 173 7.12 -15.17 -8.43
C PRO A 173 6.65 -14.30 -9.58
N VAL A 174 7.50 -14.12 -10.59
CA VAL A 174 7.29 -13.14 -11.66
C VAL A 174 5.97 -13.36 -12.43
N ASP A 175 5.61 -14.60 -12.70
CA ASP A 175 4.39 -14.98 -13.43
C ASP A 175 3.10 -14.73 -12.62
N GLU A 176 3.19 -14.72 -11.29
CA GLU A 176 2.08 -14.44 -10.39
C GLU A 176 1.93 -12.93 -10.15
N VAL A 177 3.02 -12.26 -9.74
CA VAL A 177 2.95 -10.86 -9.33
C VAL A 177 2.83 -9.90 -10.50
N LEU A 178 3.42 -10.20 -11.65
CA LEU A 178 3.31 -9.35 -12.84
C LEU A 178 1.85 -9.22 -13.31
N ALA A 179 1.07 -10.28 -13.14
CA ALA A 179 -0.35 -10.27 -13.42
C ALA A 179 -1.15 -9.35 -12.48
N GLU A 180 -0.64 -8.96 -11.32
CA GLU A 180 -1.27 -8.01 -10.38
C GLU A 180 -0.86 -6.56 -10.64
N VAL A 181 0.18 -6.32 -11.46
CA VAL A 181 0.63 -4.97 -11.82
C VAL A 181 -0.31 -4.34 -12.84
N GLU A 182 -0.63 -3.07 -12.65
CA GLU A 182 -1.24 -2.20 -13.65
C GLU A 182 -0.31 -1.00 -13.86
N ALA A 183 0.22 -0.89 -15.08
CA ALA A 183 1.15 0.16 -15.48
C ALA A 183 1.10 0.36 -17.00
N GLU A 184 1.58 1.51 -17.46
CA GLU A 184 1.86 1.81 -18.85
C GLU A 184 3.36 2.10 -18.97
N VAL A 185 4.15 1.07 -19.31
CA VAL A 185 5.62 1.10 -19.29
C VAL A 185 6.16 1.68 -20.60
N ASP A 186 7.08 2.64 -20.48
CA ASP A 186 7.78 3.26 -21.61
C ASP A 186 9.00 2.43 -22.05
N VAL A 187 9.74 1.89 -21.07
CA VAL A 187 10.96 1.10 -21.32
C VAL A 187 11.02 -0.10 -20.39
N TRP A 188 11.31 -1.27 -20.93
CA TRP A 188 11.56 -2.49 -20.17
C TRP A 188 13.03 -2.85 -20.10
N PHE A 189 13.52 -3.16 -18.91
CA PHE A 189 14.80 -3.80 -18.64
C PHE A 189 14.57 -5.26 -18.24
N LEU A 190 14.95 -6.19 -19.09
CA LEU A 190 14.89 -7.62 -18.77
C LEU A 190 16.28 -8.07 -18.31
N ASN A 191 16.51 -7.92 -16.99
CA ASN A 191 17.81 -8.10 -16.33
C ASN A 191 17.83 -9.38 -15.49
N GLY A 192 17.30 -10.47 -16.01
CA GLY A 192 17.24 -11.74 -15.30
C GLY A 192 18.40 -12.68 -15.60
N PHE A 193 18.55 -13.70 -14.76
CA PHE A 193 19.47 -14.81 -15.05
C PHE A 193 19.07 -15.55 -16.33
N PRO A 194 20.03 -16.21 -17.02
CA PRO A 194 19.78 -16.89 -18.29
C PRO A 194 18.64 -17.91 -18.22
N LEU A 195 17.95 -18.11 -19.36
CA LEU A 195 16.79 -19.02 -19.50
C LEU A 195 17.04 -20.42 -18.90
N ARG A 196 18.24 -20.96 -19.06
CA ARG A 196 18.60 -22.32 -18.56
C ARG A 196 18.56 -22.48 -17.05
N VAL A 197 18.72 -21.38 -16.28
CA VAL A 197 18.75 -21.40 -14.80
C VAL A 197 17.55 -20.68 -14.19
N ASN A 198 16.85 -19.84 -14.94
CA ASN A 198 15.67 -19.09 -14.51
C ASN A 198 14.56 -19.11 -15.58
N PRO A 199 14.01 -20.30 -15.93
CA PRO A 199 13.03 -20.42 -17.02
C PRO A 199 11.70 -19.73 -16.71
N GLU A 200 11.33 -19.57 -15.44
CA GLU A 200 10.05 -18.96 -15.05
C GLU A 200 9.98 -17.49 -15.49
N MET A 201 11.08 -16.75 -15.38
CA MET A 201 11.15 -15.34 -15.77
C MET A 201 10.96 -15.11 -17.28
N TRP A 202 11.24 -16.12 -18.08
CA TRP A 202 11.18 -16.08 -19.54
C TRP A 202 9.97 -16.82 -20.12
N SER A 203 8.98 -17.13 -19.28
CA SER A 203 7.79 -17.86 -19.70
C SER A 203 6.94 -17.07 -20.70
N GLN A 204 6.12 -17.78 -21.48
CA GLN A 204 5.18 -17.14 -22.41
C GLN A 204 4.17 -16.23 -21.69
N ASN A 205 3.77 -16.59 -20.46
CA ASN A 205 2.89 -15.77 -19.65
C ASN A 205 3.55 -14.43 -19.26
N VAL A 206 4.83 -14.46 -18.89
CA VAL A 206 5.59 -13.23 -18.63
C VAL A 206 5.66 -12.35 -19.88
N CYS A 207 5.98 -12.90 -21.04
CA CYS A 207 5.98 -12.13 -22.30
C CYS A 207 4.60 -11.52 -22.62
N LEU A 208 3.52 -12.24 -22.33
CA LEU A 208 2.14 -11.73 -22.49
C LEU A 208 1.86 -10.54 -21.55
N GLU A 209 2.27 -10.64 -20.30
CA GLU A 209 2.10 -9.55 -19.32
C GLU A 209 2.98 -8.34 -19.64
N LEU A 210 4.21 -8.55 -20.13
CA LEU A 210 5.04 -7.47 -20.64
C LEU A 210 4.32 -6.68 -21.74
N ALA A 211 3.75 -7.39 -22.74
CA ALA A 211 2.99 -6.76 -23.81
C ALA A 211 1.74 -6.01 -23.30
N ARG A 212 1.04 -6.56 -22.30
CA ARG A 212 -0.13 -5.93 -21.68
C ARG A 212 0.23 -4.61 -21.00
N LEU A 213 1.39 -4.56 -20.36
CA LEU A 213 1.86 -3.42 -19.56
C LEU A 213 2.64 -2.38 -20.39
N SER A 214 3.01 -2.71 -21.64
CA SER A 214 3.76 -1.80 -22.51
C SER A 214 2.88 -0.72 -23.10
N LYS A 215 3.35 0.52 -23.16
CA LYS A 215 2.78 1.54 -24.03
C LYS A 215 2.97 1.16 -25.52
N PRO A 216 2.17 1.69 -26.43
CA PRO A 216 2.54 1.68 -27.86
C PRO A 216 3.95 2.28 -28.02
N ASP A 217 4.76 1.66 -28.87
CA ASP A 217 6.16 2.03 -29.13
C ASP A 217 7.11 1.92 -27.92
N ALA A 218 6.70 1.24 -26.83
CA ALA A 218 7.57 1.00 -25.69
C ALA A 218 8.84 0.24 -26.10
N ASP A 219 9.98 0.69 -25.58
CA ASP A 219 11.26 0.04 -25.83
C ASP A 219 11.46 -1.15 -24.87
N LEU A 220 12.20 -2.16 -25.32
CA LEU A 220 12.57 -3.32 -24.52
C LEU A 220 14.02 -3.67 -24.75
N ILE A 221 14.78 -3.85 -23.66
CA ILE A 221 16.19 -4.23 -23.66
C ILE A 221 16.35 -5.48 -22.79
N SER A 222 16.93 -6.54 -23.34
CA SER A 222 17.15 -7.81 -22.64
C SER A 222 18.61 -8.23 -22.72
N ILE A 223 19.19 -8.59 -21.58
CA ILE A 223 20.55 -9.18 -21.52
C ILE A 223 20.60 -10.61 -22.10
N CYS A 224 19.46 -11.24 -22.29
CA CYS A 224 19.37 -12.60 -22.81
C CYS A 224 19.05 -12.54 -24.30
N ASP A 225 19.93 -13.09 -25.15
CA ASP A 225 19.82 -13.13 -26.61
C ASP A 225 19.27 -14.45 -27.17
N ASP A 226 18.65 -15.26 -26.32
CA ASP A 226 18.12 -16.57 -26.65
C ASP A 226 16.99 -16.49 -27.71
N GLU A 227 17.05 -17.38 -28.71
CA GLU A 227 16.10 -17.37 -29.83
C GLU A 227 14.68 -17.72 -29.42
N ASP A 228 14.49 -18.58 -28.42
CA ASP A 228 13.18 -18.91 -27.88
C ASP A 228 12.54 -17.69 -27.20
N ILE A 229 13.35 -16.88 -26.49
CA ILE A 229 12.89 -15.64 -25.86
C ILE A 229 12.51 -14.64 -26.93
N GLN A 230 13.36 -14.44 -27.94
CA GLN A 230 13.07 -13.56 -29.07
C GLN A 230 11.76 -13.97 -29.76
N HIS A 231 11.55 -15.26 -29.99
CA HIS A 231 10.32 -15.77 -30.60
C HIS A 231 9.09 -15.53 -29.70
N ARG A 232 9.18 -15.81 -28.40
CA ARG A 232 8.08 -15.56 -27.44
C ARG A 232 7.68 -14.09 -27.38
N LEU A 233 8.65 -13.18 -27.35
CA LEU A 233 8.41 -11.73 -27.40
C LEU A 233 7.77 -11.30 -28.72
N ALA A 234 8.27 -11.82 -29.86
CA ALA A 234 7.72 -11.52 -31.17
C ALA A 234 6.25 -11.96 -31.32
N MET A 235 5.89 -13.11 -30.76
CA MET A 235 4.49 -13.58 -30.73
C MET A 235 3.56 -12.64 -29.94
N GLN A 236 4.08 -11.83 -29.03
CA GLN A 236 3.32 -10.86 -28.25
C GLN A 236 3.34 -9.44 -28.84
N GLY A 237 4.03 -9.25 -29.97
CA GLY A 237 4.05 -8.00 -30.71
C GLY A 237 5.29 -7.14 -30.46
N PHE A 238 6.37 -7.70 -29.92
CA PHE A 238 7.66 -7.02 -29.87
C PHE A 238 8.47 -7.31 -31.13
N GLN A 239 8.96 -6.27 -31.76
CA GLN A 239 9.93 -6.37 -32.85
C GLN A 239 11.34 -6.27 -32.27
N MET A 240 12.08 -7.39 -32.26
CA MET A 240 13.36 -7.53 -31.56
C MET A 240 14.52 -7.69 -32.53
N GLU A 241 15.65 -7.03 -32.22
CA GLU A 241 16.90 -7.13 -32.95
C GLU A 241 18.04 -7.51 -32.00
N LYS A 242 19.06 -8.22 -32.51
CA LYS A 242 20.28 -8.55 -31.78
C LYS A 242 21.28 -7.42 -31.92
N ARG A 243 21.84 -6.94 -30.80
CA ARG A 243 22.90 -5.94 -30.74
C ARG A 243 24.11 -6.47 -29.98
N ASP A 244 25.29 -6.20 -30.50
CA ASP A 244 26.55 -6.44 -29.78
C ASP A 244 26.72 -5.39 -28.67
N ALA A 245 27.04 -5.82 -27.47
CA ALA A 245 27.37 -4.98 -26.33
C ALA A 245 28.72 -5.34 -25.73
N LEU A 246 29.26 -4.45 -24.88
CA LEU A 246 30.56 -4.60 -24.25
C LEU A 246 31.69 -4.87 -25.26
N SER A 247 31.73 -4.06 -26.33
CA SER A 247 32.68 -4.20 -27.43
C SER A 247 32.68 -5.57 -28.10
N GLY A 248 31.47 -6.14 -28.28
CA GLY A 248 31.24 -7.44 -28.94
C GLY A 248 31.45 -8.66 -28.04
N LYS A 249 31.60 -8.48 -26.72
CA LYS A 249 31.76 -9.60 -25.78
C LYS A 249 30.45 -10.34 -25.50
N ILE A 250 29.34 -9.64 -25.55
CA ILE A 250 28.00 -10.19 -25.36
C ILE A 250 27.06 -9.67 -26.44
N ARG A 251 26.03 -10.46 -26.74
CA ARG A 251 24.88 -10.01 -27.53
C ARG A 251 23.68 -9.85 -26.64
N ILE A 252 22.87 -8.86 -26.94
CA ILE A 252 21.63 -8.53 -26.25
C ILE A 252 20.49 -8.43 -27.27
N LEU A 253 19.25 -8.45 -26.77
CA LEU A 253 18.07 -8.13 -27.58
C LEU A 253 17.60 -6.72 -27.26
N GLU A 254 17.40 -5.92 -28.31
CA GLU A 254 16.74 -4.62 -28.24
C GLU A 254 15.55 -4.59 -29.19
N GLY A 255 14.50 -3.85 -28.85
CA GLY A 255 13.38 -3.72 -29.73
C GLY A 255 12.23 -2.87 -29.20
N LYS A 256 11.14 -2.89 -29.95
CA LYS A 256 9.95 -2.08 -29.68
C LYS A 256 8.68 -2.91 -29.66
N PHE A 257 7.73 -2.47 -28.85
CA PHE A 257 6.38 -3.00 -28.84
C PHE A 257 5.56 -2.35 -29.94
N ILE A 258 5.27 -3.10 -31.01
CA ILE A 258 4.43 -2.69 -32.15
C ILE A 258 3.05 -3.33 -32.12
N GLY A 259 2.77 -4.15 -31.09
CA GLY A 259 1.52 -4.86 -30.90
C GLY A 259 0.38 -3.94 -30.43
N LYS A 260 -0.80 -4.53 -30.29
CA LYS A 260 -1.94 -3.87 -29.66
C LYS A 260 -2.13 -4.41 -28.25
N ASN A 261 -2.29 -3.49 -27.28
CA ASN A 261 -2.59 -3.89 -25.91
C ASN A 261 -3.90 -4.67 -25.85
N LYS A 262 -3.84 -5.87 -25.27
CA LYS A 262 -5.02 -6.68 -25.00
C LYS A 262 -5.56 -6.32 -23.62
N ALA A 263 -6.79 -5.83 -23.54
CA ALA A 263 -7.43 -5.57 -22.26
C ALA A 263 -7.51 -6.85 -21.43
N LYS A 264 -6.99 -6.81 -20.20
CA LYS A 264 -7.02 -7.94 -19.24
C LYS A 264 -8.43 -8.31 -18.81
N TYR A 265 -9.32 -7.33 -18.78
CA TYR A 265 -10.69 -7.48 -18.28
C TYR A 265 -11.68 -7.32 -19.40
N LEU A 266 -12.49 -8.35 -19.61
CA LEU A 266 -13.56 -8.32 -20.61
C LEU A 266 -14.80 -7.60 -20.07
N ALA A 267 -15.09 -7.75 -18.78
CA ALA A 267 -16.24 -7.13 -18.15
C ALA A 267 -15.94 -5.67 -17.74
N PRO A 268 -16.79 -4.70 -18.11
CA PRO A 268 -16.54 -3.27 -17.86
C PRO A 268 -16.34 -2.91 -16.39
N TRP A 269 -17.02 -3.61 -15.48
CA TRP A 269 -16.93 -3.38 -14.03
C TRP A 269 -15.62 -3.81 -13.39
N PHE A 270 -14.80 -4.60 -14.10
CA PHE A 270 -13.45 -4.97 -13.64
C PHE A 270 -12.34 -4.13 -14.29
N ARG A 271 -12.69 -3.26 -15.24
CA ARG A 271 -11.69 -2.38 -15.86
C ARG A 271 -11.30 -1.29 -14.88
N PRO A 272 -10.00 -1.06 -14.66
CA PRO A 272 -9.56 0.16 -14.02
C PRO A 272 -10.13 1.35 -14.79
N PRO A 273 -10.60 2.41 -14.11
CA PRO A 273 -10.99 3.62 -14.82
C PRO A 273 -9.77 4.20 -15.55
N PRO A 274 -10.00 4.89 -16.66
CA PRO A 274 -8.91 5.61 -17.30
C PRO A 274 -8.29 6.59 -16.31
N PRO A 275 -6.97 6.76 -16.31
CA PRO A 275 -6.31 7.71 -15.43
C PRO A 275 -6.86 9.12 -15.68
N VAL A 276 -7.11 9.85 -14.61
CA VAL A 276 -7.54 11.25 -14.72
C VAL A 276 -6.34 12.06 -15.21
N GLN A 277 -6.42 12.56 -16.44
CA GLN A 277 -5.34 13.32 -17.09
C GLN A 277 -5.31 14.80 -16.67
N SER A 278 -5.98 15.17 -15.57
CA SER A 278 -5.99 16.55 -15.11
C SER A 278 -4.63 16.94 -14.54
N GLN A 279 -4.04 17.97 -15.11
CA GLN A 279 -2.92 18.70 -14.52
C GLN A 279 -3.39 19.74 -13.48
N GLY A 280 -4.68 19.81 -13.26
CA GLY A 280 -5.34 20.84 -12.46
C GLY A 280 -5.39 20.52 -10.96
N THR A 281 -6.29 21.24 -10.33
CA THR A 281 -6.50 21.21 -8.88
C THR A 281 -7.43 20.06 -8.49
N VAL A 282 -7.11 19.36 -7.42
CA VAL A 282 -7.94 18.30 -6.85
C VAL A 282 -8.61 18.79 -5.57
N GLY A 283 -9.95 18.87 -5.57
CA GLY A 283 -10.72 19.13 -4.35
C GLY A 283 -10.99 17.86 -3.57
N ILE A 284 -10.83 17.91 -2.26
CA ILE A 284 -11.08 16.81 -1.34
C ILE A 284 -12.09 17.25 -0.30
N ILE A 285 -13.24 16.61 -0.22
CA ILE A 285 -14.27 16.86 0.80
C ILE A 285 -14.10 15.90 1.96
N GLY A 286 -13.75 16.42 3.13
CA GLY A 286 -13.50 15.70 4.37
C GLY A 286 -12.02 15.64 4.74
N ALA A 287 -11.64 16.28 5.86
CA ALA A 287 -10.29 16.33 6.40
C ALA A 287 -10.04 15.31 7.52
N GLY A 288 -10.69 14.15 7.47
CA GLY A 288 -10.34 12.99 8.27
C GLY A 288 -9.05 12.32 7.79
N LEU A 289 -8.63 11.21 8.41
CA LEU A 289 -7.42 10.45 8.02
C LEU A 289 -7.41 10.12 6.52
N ALA A 290 -8.54 9.71 5.93
CA ALA A 290 -8.62 9.35 4.53
C ALA A 290 -8.37 10.54 3.59
N GLY A 291 -8.99 11.70 3.87
CA GLY A 291 -8.80 12.91 3.08
C GLY A 291 -7.40 13.48 3.20
N CYS A 292 -6.83 13.48 4.41
CA CYS A 292 -5.45 13.93 4.66
C CYS A 292 -4.43 13.00 3.96
N ALA A 293 -4.63 11.67 4.00
CA ALA A 293 -3.79 10.72 3.28
C ALA A 293 -3.86 10.90 1.76
N MET A 294 -5.05 11.21 1.23
CA MET A 294 -5.21 11.55 -0.19
C MET A 294 -4.46 12.84 -0.54
N ALA A 295 -4.57 13.86 0.31
CA ALA A 295 -3.87 15.13 0.13
C ALA A 295 -2.34 14.94 0.09
N GLU A 296 -1.79 14.15 1.01
CA GLU A 296 -0.36 13.80 1.01
C GLU A 296 0.04 13.04 -0.26
N ALA A 297 -0.74 12.02 -0.64
CA ALA A 297 -0.46 11.22 -1.82
C ALA A 297 -0.48 12.05 -3.12
N LEU A 298 -1.33 13.05 -3.21
CA LEU A 298 -1.38 14.01 -4.32
C LEU A 298 -0.18 14.95 -4.29
N ALA A 299 0.17 15.48 -3.13
CA ALA A 299 1.31 16.36 -2.95
C ALA A 299 2.64 15.67 -3.31
N ARG A 300 2.83 14.41 -2.89
CA ARG A 300 3.98 13.58 -3.32
C ARG A 300 4.06 13.44 -4.84
N ARG A 301 2.92 13.49 -5.54
CA ARG A 301 2.83 13.43 -7.01
C ARG A 301 2.83 14.80 -7.69
N GLY A 302 3.11 15.89 -6.93
CA GLY A 302 3.14 17.25 -7.44
C GLY A 302 1.77 17.81 -7.84
N LYS A 303 0.67 17.21 -7.37
CA LYS A 303 -0.67 17.69 -7.64
C LYS A 303 -1.13 18.65 -6.55
N ARG A 304 -1.79 19.76 -6.94
CA ARG A 304 -2.36 20.72 -6.01
C ARG A 304 -3.64 20.14 -5.40
N ALA A 305 -3.68 20.03 -4.07
CA ALA A 305 -4.85 19.55 -3.32
C ALA A 305 -5.49 20.68 -2.52
N LEU A 306 -6.81 20.84 -2.65
CA LEU A 306 -7.65 21.71 -1.82
C LEU A 306 -8.48 20.80 -0.91
N LEU A 307 -8.30 20.92 0.40
CA LEU A 307 -8.94 20.09 1.42
C LEU A 307 -10.03 20.88 2.15
N PHE A 308 -11.28 20.44 2.04
CA PHE A 308 -12.45 21.11 2.64
C PHE A 308 -13.00 20.30 3.80
N ASP A 309 -13.24 20.94 4.94
CA ASP A 309 -13.97 20.31 6.06
C ASP A 309 -14.88 21.32 6.75
N GLN A 310 -16.01 20.83 7.28
CA GLN A 310 -16.95 21.64 8.04
C GLN A 310 -16.45 21.97 9.46
N GLN A 311 -15.44 21.27 9.95
CA GLN A 311 -14.83 21.50 11.25
C GLN A 311 -13.70 22.54 11.13
N GLU A 312 -13.33 23.14 12.27
CA GLU A 312 -12.30 24.19 12.34
C GLU A 312 -10.87 23.61 12.30
N ASP A 313 -10.70 22.30 12.42
CA ASP A 313 -9.41 21.61 12.35
C ASP A 313 -9.55 20.26 11.62
N VAL A 314 -8.42 19.71 11.20
CA VAL A 314 -8.39 18.37 10.59
C VAL A 314 -8.64 17.28 11.66
N ALA A 315 -9.22 16.18 11.22
CA ALA A 315 -9.45 14.99 12.04
C ALA A 315 -10.20 15.26 13.36
N GLU A 316 -11.24 16.08 13.34
CA GLU A 316 -12.00 16.39 14.58
C GLU A 316 -13.12 15.42 14.90
N ARG A 317 -13.54 14.56 13.97
CA ARG A 317 -14.60 13.56 14.22
C ARG A 317 -14.02 12.18 14.55
N ALA A 318 -14.40 11.11 13.88
CA ALA A 318 -13.93 9.76 14.19
C ALA A 318 -12.39 9.61 14.22
N SER A 319 -11.68 10.45 13.51
CA SER A 319 -10.21 10.52 13.50
C SER A 319 -9.60 11.37 14.62
N GLY A 320 -10.41 12.01 15.47
CA GLY A 320 -9.98 12.94 16.53
C GLY A 320 -9.65 12.28 17.87
N ILE A 321 -9.55 10.98 17.94
CA ILE A 321 -9.19 10.24 19.17
C ILE A 321 -7.75 10.52 19.58
N GLU A 322 -7.48 10.52 20.89
CA GLU A 322 -6.14 10.79 21.44
C GLU A 322 -5.12 9.68 21.12
N ALA A 323 -5.60 8.45 20.99
CA ALA A 323 -4.79 7.32 20.58
C ALA A 323 -5.56 6.36 19.69
N GLY A 324 -5.03 6.08 18.53
CA GLY A 324 -5.49 5.06 17.59
C GLY A 324 -4.51 3.91 17.55
N LEU A 325 -5.02 2.69 17.62
CA LEU A 325 -4.22 1.47 17.55
C LEU A 325 -3.95 1.11 16.09
N ILE A 326 -2.70 0.83 15.77
CA ILE A 326 -2.25 0.30 14.49
C ILE A 326 -1.65 -1.08 14.75
N ALA A 327 -2.37 -2.10 14.31
CA ALA A 327 -2.00 -3.50 14.45
C ALA A 327 -2.46 -4.28 13.21
N PRO A 328 -1.79 -5.40 12.86
CA PRO A 328 -2.26 -6.25 11.77
C PRO A 328 -3.54 -6.98 12.18
N GLU A 329 -4.45 -7.21 11.24
CA GLU A 329 -5.62 -8.04 11.45
C GLU A 329 -5.28 -9.50 11.06
N LEU A 330 -5.30 -10.39 12.05
CA LEU A 330 -4.95 -11.81 11.86
C LEU A 330 -6.18 -12.64 11.51
N GLY A 331 -6.43 -12.87 10.24
CA GLY A 331 -7.41 -13.85 9.80
C GLY A 331 -6.89 -15.29 9.80
N LEU A 332 -7.78 -16.26 10.04
CA LEU A 332 -7.47 -17.69 9.92
C LEU A 332 -7.52 -18.21 8.47
N ASN A 333 -7.95 -17.38 7.54
CA ASN A 333 -8.11 -17.74 6.13
C ASN A 333 -7.46 -16.68 5.24
N ALA A 334 -6.84 -17.09 4.15
CA ALA A 334 -6.32 -16.19 3.13
C ALA A 334 -7.47 -15.57 2.31
N SER A 335 -8.20 -14.64 2.92
CA SER A 335 -9.24 -13.88 2.24
C SER A 335 -8.67 -12.64 1.56
N ASN A 336 -9.39 -12.09 0.59
CA ASN A 336 -9.04 -10.80 -0.01
C ASN A 336 -9.00 -9.67 1.03
N MET A 337 -9.86 -9.75 2.06
CA MET A 337 -9.90 -8.82 3.18
C MET A 337 -8.58 -8.86 3.97
N ASN A 338 -8.12 -10.05 4.37
CA ASN A 338 -6.87 -10.19 5.12
C ASN A 338 -5.66 -9.70 4.32
N ARG A 339 -5.61 -10.01 3.01
CA ARG A 339 -4.55 -9.48 2.12
C ARG A 339 -4.59 -7.96 2.01
N PHE A 340 -5.78 -7.37 1.96
CA PHE A 340 -5.95 -5.92 1.93
C PHE A 340 -5.44 -5.27 3.22
N TYR A 341 -5.90 -5.75 4.40
CA TYR A 341 -5.50 -5.19 5.69
C TYR A 341 -4.02 -5.40 6.00
N ASP A 342 -3.43 -6.52 5.60
CA ASP A 342 -1.99 -6.74 5.72
C ASP A 342 -1.18 -5.72 4.91
N ARG A 343 -1.55 -5.49 3.65
CA ARG A 343 -0.92 -4.47 2.81
C ARG A 343 -1.14 -3.06 3.35
N ALA A 344 -2.35 -2.75 3.82
CA ALA A 344 -2.68 -1.46 4.42
C ALA A 344 -1.87 -1.21 5.70
N TYR A 345 -1.73 -2.22 6.57
CA TYR A 345 -0.91 -2.15 7.77
C TYR A 345 0.56 -1.82 7.46
N ARG A 346 1.16 -2.52 6.52
CA ARG A 346 2.55 -2.29 6.12
C ARG A 346 2.76 -0.91 5.51
N MET A 347 1.83 -0.49 4.63
CA MET A 347 1.88 0.84 4.02
C MET A 347 1.73 1.94 5.09
N ALA A 348 0.86 1.73 6.08
CA ALA A 348 0.72 2.65 7.20
C ALA A 348 2.01 2.74 8.03
N LEU A 349 2.64 1.59 8.35
CA LEU A 349 3.93 1.59 9.08
C LEU A 349 5.01 2.36 8.32
N SER A 350 5.19 2.10 7.02
CA SER A 350 6.16 2.82 6.20
C SER A 350 5.89 4.33 6.19
N SER A 351 4.62 4.74 5.96
CA SER A 351 4.24 6.15 5.95
C SER A 351 4.44 6.85 7.32
N ILE A 352 4.23 6.12 8.42
CA ILE A 352 4.46 6.65 9.78
C ILE A 352 5.96 6.75 10.07
N GLU A 353 6.76 5.77 9.67
CA GLU A 353 8.21 5.77 9.85
C GLU A 353 8.87 6.89 9.03
N ASP A 354 8.35 7.21 7.85
CA ASP A 354 8.75 8.37 7.04
C ASP A 354 8.32 9.72 7.67
N SER A 355 7.35 9.66 8.59
CA SER A 355 6.80 10.83 9.22
C SER A 355 7.51 11.15 10.51
N GLU A 356 7.99 12.02 11.00
CA GLU A 356 8.58 12.26 12.34
C GLU A 356 7.58 12.11 13.51
N ILE A 357 6.43 11.48 13.26
CA ILE A 357 5.37 11.28 14.26
C ILE A 357 5.80 10.25 15.28
N ARG A 358 5.79 10.67 16.54
CA ARG A 358 6.12 9.78 17.67
C ARG A 358 4.95 8.87 18.00
N TRP A 359 5.25 7.61 18.18
CA TRP A 359 4.32 6.64 18.74
C TRP A 359 4.03 6.98 20.23
N ASN A 360 2.76 6.87 20.61
CA ASN A 360 2.38 6.94 22.03
C ASN A 360 2.89 5.70 22.79
N SER A 361 2.76 4.52 22.13
CA SER A 361 3.39 3.28 22.60
C SER A 361 3.74 2.40 21.42
N ARG A 362 4.84 1.64 21.54
CA ARG A 362 5.24 0.61 20.55
C ARG A 362 4.99 -0.77 21.14
N GLY A 363 4.64 -1.68 20.24
CA GLY A 363 4.29 -3.05 20.57
C GLY A 363 2.82 -3.23 20.94
N VAL A 364 2.26 -4.29 20.38
CA VAL A 364 0.89 -4.74 20.65
C VAL A 364 0.92 -6.23 20.92
N ILE A 365 0.21 -6.68 21.95
CA ILE A 365 -0.07 -8.10 22.16
C ILE A 365 -1.55 -8.38 21.96
N GLU A 366 -1.87 -9.43 21.23
CA GLU A 366 -3.22 -9.94 21.09
C GLU A 366 -3.32 -11.28 21.80
N PHE A 367 -4.25 -11.41 22.76
CA PHE A 367 -4.41 -12.62 23.55
C PHE A 367 -5.31 -13.64 22.87
N PHE A 368 -4.88 -14.91 22.91
CA PHE A 368 -5.59 -16.06 22.38
C PHE A 368 -5.43 -17.27 23.31
N GLN A 369 -6.31 -18.27 23.14
CA GLN A 369 -6.00 -19.60 23.63
C GLN A 369 -4.76 -20.15 22.87
N GLU A 370 -3.94 -20.96 23.55
CA GLU A 370 -2.66 -21.40 23.01
C GLU A 370 -2.78 -22.07 21.62
N ASP A 371 -3.72 -22.98 21.45
CA ASP A 371 -3.93 -23.68 20.18
C ASP A 371 -4.37 -22.73 19.05
N GLU A 372 -5.13 -21.71 19.37
CA GLU A 372 -5.54 -20.70 18.40
C GLU A 372 -4.36 -19.82 18.00
N ALA A 373 -3.57 -19.36 18.97
CA ALA A 373 -2.38 -18.56 18.72
C ALA A 373 -1.38 -19.32 17.82
N ARG A 374 -1.14 -20.62 18.10
CA ARG A 374 -0.28 -21.47 17.26
C ARG A 374 -0.80 -21.62 15.84
N ARG A 375 -2.11 -21.85 15.66
CA ARG A 375 -2.73 -21.93 14.33
C ARG A 375 -2.62 -20.63 13.56
N ARG A 376 -2.84 -19.49 14.19
CA ARG A 376 -2.71 -18.16 13.56
C ARG A 376 -1.29 -17.88 13.10
N ILE A 377 -0.29 -18.13 13.96
CA ILE A 377 1.13 -17.99 13.62
C ILE A 377 1.53 -18.92 12.46
N GLN A 378 1.07 -20.18 12.49
CA GLN A 378 1.36 -21.11 11.40
C GLN A 378 0.75 -20.64 10.08
N HIS A 379 -0.50 -20.21 10.11
CA HIS A 379 -1.17 -19.67 8.93
C HIS A 379 -0.47 -18.42 8.35
N MET A 380 0.03 -17.55 9.22
CA MET A 380 0.83 -16.39 8.80
C MET A 380 2.13 -16.81 8.10
N LYS A 381 2.82 -17.82 8.64
CA LYS A 381 4.03 -18.38 8.02
C LYS A 381 3.73 -19.01 6.67
N ASP A 382 2.67 -19.82 6.59
CA ASP A 382 2.27 -20.52 5.37
C ASP A 382 1.78 -19.57 4.27
N GLY A 383 1.13 -18.47 4.66
CA GLY A 383 0.60 -17.47 3.73
C GLY A 383 1.61 -16.44 3.24
N ALA A 384 2.86 -16.48 3.72
CA ALA A 384 3.88 -15.45 3.48
C ALA A 384 3.36 -14.01 3.72
N SER A 385 2.32 -13.88 4.54
CA SER A 385 1.59 -12.61 4.72
C SER A 385 2.35 -11.62 5.60
N LEU A 386 3.21 -12.10 6.51
CA LEU A 386 4.04 -11.24 7.34
C LEU A 386 5.52 -11.58 7.17
N TRP A 387 6.39 -10.55 7.22
CA TRP A 387 7.85 -10.76 7.19
C TRP A 387 8.33 -11.46 8.47
N HIS A 388 9.48 -12.10 8.37
CA HIS A 388 10.10 -12.76 9.52
C HIS A 388 10.26 -11.76 10.69
N GLY A 389 9.78 -12.13 11.89
CA GLY A 389 9.82 -11.28 13.08
C GLY A 389 8.68 -10.26 13.21
N ALA A 390 7.72 -10.18 12.27
CA ALA A 390 6.56 -9.29 12.39
C ALA A 390 5.59 -9.69 13.50
N ALA A 391 5.56 -10.99 13.83
CA ALA A 391 4.74 -11.53 14.91
C ALA A 391 5.46 -12.66 15.62
N GLN A 392 5.28 -12.76 16.93
CA GLN A 392 5.92 -13.75 17.79
C GLN A 392 4.89 -14.36 18.74
N LEU A 393 4.88 -15.70 18.81
CA LEU A 393 4.09 -16.39 19.82
C LEU A 393 4.77 -16.23 21.20
N MET A 394 3.99 -15.84 22.19
CA MET A 394 4.46 -15.64 23.56
C MET A 394 3.70 -16.52 24.55
N SER A 395 4.43 -17.17 25.44
CA SER A 395 3.90 -17.81 26.64
C SER A 395 3.37 -16.76 27.61
N PRO A 396 2.58 -17.13 28.62
CA PRO A 396 2.11 -16.20 29.67
C PRO A 396 3.23 -15.43 30.37
N SER A 397 4.35 -16.12 30.67
CA SER A 397 5.51 -15.48 31.32
C SER A 397 6.20 -14.45 30.41
N GLU A 398 6.39 -14.77 29.13
CA GLU A 398 6.94 -13.84 28.14
C GLU A 398 6.00 -12.67 27.90
N SER A 399 4.68 -12.94 27.79
CA SER A 399 3.65 -11.91 27.67
C SER A 399 3.70 -10.93 28.84
N SER A 400 3.74 -11.46 30.08
CA SER A 400 3.81 -10.66 31.30
C SER A 400 5.05 -9.77 31.36
N LEU A 401 6.21 -10.32 30.97
CA LEU A 401 7.47 -9.58 30.92
C LEU A 401 7.41 -8.45 29.88
N GLN A 402 6.84 -8.74 28.72
CA GLN A 402 6.79 -7.83 27.59
C GLN A 402 5.86 -6.64 27.86
N ILE A 403 4.67 -6.91 28.42
CA ILE A 403 3.67 -5.85 28.68
C ILE A 403 3.82 -5.19 30.05
N GLY A 404 4.60 -5.77 30.97
CA GLY A 404 4.91 -5.20 32.29
C GLY A 404 3.89 -5.45 33.40
N ILE A 405 2.85 -6.28 33.13
CA ILE A 405 1.84 -6.72 34.10
C ILE A 405 1.68 -8.23 34.03
N ASN A 406 1.25 -8.86 35.14
CA ASN A 406 1.05 -10.31 35.18
C ASN A 406 -0.23 -10.71 34.40
N VAL A 407 -0.09 -11.68 33.49
CA VAL A 407 -1.19 -12.28 32.72
C VAL A 407 -1.00 -13.79 32.61
N SER A 408 -2.10 -14.51 32.52
CA SER A 408 -2.10 -15.98 32.37
C SER A 408 -2.35 -16.44 30.92
N SER A 409 -2.54 -15.52 29.99
CA SER A 409 -2.88 -15.81 28.61
C SER A 409 -1.63 -15.89 27.70
N HIS A 410 -1.69 -16.80 26.73
CA HIS A 410 -0.77 -16.77 25.58
C HIS A 410 -1.11 -15.61 24.67
N GLY A 411 -0.10 -15.05 24.00
CA GLY A 411 -0.30 -13.93 23.09
C GLY A 411 0.49 -14.03 21.81
N ILE A 412 0.06 -13.25 20.83
CA ILE A 412 0.84 -12.95 19.65
C ILE A 412 1.33 -11.51 19.78
N TRP A 413 2.63 -11.37 19.84
CA TRP A 413 3.31 -10.09 19.97
C TRP A 413 3.65 -9.49 18.61
N PHE A 414 3.28 -8.24 18.40
CA PHE A 414 3.57 -7.45 17.21
C PHE A 414 4.52 -6.29 17.57
N PRO A 415 5.84 -6.45 17.40
CA PRO A 415 6.83 -5.46 17.85
C PRO A 415 6.75 -4.13 17.09
N HIS A 416 6.26 -4.16 15.84
CA HIS A 416 6.15 -2.98 14.98
C HIS A 416 4.79 -2.29 15.06
N ALA A 417 3.79 -2.93 15.66
CA ALA A 417 2.49 -2.34 15.95
C ALA A 417 2.60 -1.31 17.08
N GLY A 418 1.54 -0.55 17.33
CA GLY A 418 1.52 0.43 18.41
C GLY A 418 0.32 1.35 18.38
N ALA A 419 0.32 2.33 19.25
CA ALA A 419 -0.66 3.40 19.30
C ALA A 419 -0.02 4.75 18.95
N LEU A 420 -0.73 5.56 18.19
CA LEU A 420 -0.35 6.94 17.89
C LEU A 420 -1.56 7.88 17.94
N ASN A 421 -1.31 9.19 18.01
CA ASN A 421 -2.36 10.18 17.92
C ASN A 421 -2.77 10.42 16.45
N PRO A 422 -3.98 9.99 16.01
CA PRO A 422 -4.39 10.10 14.61
C PRO A 422 -4.54 11.55 14.13
N LYS A 423 -4.90 12.47 15.02
CA LYS A 423 -5.03 13.90 14.68
C LYS A 423 -3.67 14.52 14.36
N ARG A 424 -2.60 14.17 15.12
CA ARG A 424 -1.23 14.60 14.80
C ARG A 424 -0.78 14.05 13.44
N TYR A 425 -1.12 12.79 13.16
CA TYR A 425 -0.78 12.17 11.88
C TYR A 425 -1.56 12.80 10.72
N ALA A 426 -2.85 13.10 10.89
CA ALA A 426 -3.64 13.82 9.89
C ALA A 426 -3.08 15.22 9.59
N ARG A 427 -2.67 15.96 10.63
CA ARG A 427 -2.02 17.26 10.46
C ARG A 427 -0.73 17.16 9.65
N TYR A 428 0.11 16.15 9.91
CA TYR A 428 1.31 15.91 9.11
C TYR A 428 0.96 15.67 7.64
N MET A 429 0.01 14.79 7.35
CA MET A 429 -0.39 14.44 5.99
C MET A 429 -1.03 15.61 5.23
N SER A 430 -1.66 16.55 5.93
CA SER A 430 -2.33 17.71 5.31
C SER A 430 -1.43 18.93 5.09
N GLN A 431 -0.18 18.94 5.58
CA GLN A 431 0.71 20.11 5.58
C GLN A 431 0.95 20.72 4.19
N LYS A 432 0.92 19.90 3.13
CA LYS A 432 1.15 20.36 1.75
C LYS A 432 -0.14 20.65 0.97
N ALA A 433 -1.30 20.51 1.60
CA ALA A 433 -2.59 20.86 1.03
C ALA A 433 -3.01 22.27 1.43
N GLU A 434 -3.77 22.93 0.58
CA GLU A 434 -4.47 24.17 0.92
C GLU A 434 -5.77 23.79 1.63
N CYS A 435 -5.86 24.11 2.94
CA CYS A 435 -6.97 23.69 3.78
C CYS A 435 -8.01 24.80 3.92
N PHE A 436 -9.27 24.47 3.65
CA PHE A 436 -10.45 25.29 3.84
C PHE A 436 -11.27 24.67 4.98
N LEU A 437 -10.91 24.97 6.20
CA LEU A 437 -11.55 24.49 7.41
C LEU A 437 -12.71 25.44 7.81
N GLY A 438 -13.74 24.94 8.50
CA GLY A 438 -15.00 25.65 8.71
C GLY A 438 -15.85 25.74 7.44
N ALA A 439 -15.41 25.19 6.32
CA ALA A 439 -16.07 25.27 5.01
C ALA A 439 -16.91 24.00 4.73
N LYS A 440 -18.19 24.04 5.04
CA LYS A 440 -19.12 22.95 4.75
C LYS A 440 -19.54 22.98 3.29
N VAL A 441 -19.07 22.00 2.51
CA VAL A 441 -19.58 21.74 1.15
C VAL A 441 -20.96 21.09 1.28
N TYR A 442 -21.97 21.76 0.79
CA TYR A 442 -23.37 21.30 0.82
C TYR A 442 -23.78 20.61 -0.48
N GLU A 443 -23.32 21.17 -1.61
CA GLU A 443 -23.61 20.64 -2.94
C GLU A 443 -22.40 20.76 -3.86
N PHE A 444 -22.32 19.92 -4.85
CA PHE A 444 -21.36 20.05 -5.94
C PHE A 444 -21.99 19.70 -7.29
N ALA A 445 -21.51 20.33 -8.34
CA ALA A 445 -21.97 20.07 -9.70
C ALA A 445 -20.81 20.18 -10.69
N TYR A 446 -20.79 19.29 -11.68
CA TYR A 446 -19.87 19.41 -12.81
C TYR A 446 -20.40 20.42 -13.84
N ARG A 447 -19.53 21.31 -14.29
CA ARG A 447 -19.79 22.31 -15.33
C ARG A 447 -18.62 22.33 -16.31
N ASP A 448 -18.71 23.14 -17.35
CA ASP A 448 -17.70 23.23 -18.40
C ASP A 448 -16.29 23.54 -17.90
N ASP A 449 -16.18 24.24 -16.75
CA ASP A 449 -14.95 24.65 -16.10
C ASP A 449 -14.52 23.74 -14.94
N GLY A 450 -15.20 22.60 -14.73
CA GLY A 450 -14.88 21.62 -13.69
C GLY A 450 -15.96 21.40 -12.64
N TRP A 451 -15.57 20.84 -11.51
CA TRP A 451 -16.44 20.63 -10.35
C TRP A 451 -16.56 21.90 -9.53
N ARG A 452 -17.77 22.46 -9.46
CA ARG A 452 -18.09 23.61 -8.62
C ARG A 452 -18.65 23.13 -7.29
N LEU A 453 -18.08 23.63 -6.19
CA LEU A 453 -18.48 23.32 -4.82
C LEU A 453 -19.27 24.49 -4.26
N TYR A 454 -20.38 24.22 -3.56
CA TYR A 454 -21.29 25.23 -3.04
C TYR A 454 -21.56 25.01 -1.55
N ASP A 455 -21.74 26.10 -0.81
CA ASP A 455 -22.24 26.11 0.55
C ASP A 455 -23.78 25.99 0.61
N TYR A 456 -24.34 26.04 1.83
CA TYR A 456 -25.79 25.95 2.04
C TYR A 456 -26.58 27.16 1.47
N SER A 457 -25.94 28.30 1.29
CA SER A 457 -26.57 29.50 0.69
C SER A 457 -26.58 29.46 -0.84
N GLY A 458 -25.93 28.48 -1.44
CA GLY A 458 -25.70 28.35 -2.87
C GLY A 458 -24.51 29.20 -3.35
N GLN A 459 -23.72 29.79 -2.44
CA GLN A 459 -22.50 30.48 -2.80
C GLN A 459 -21.42 29.51 -3.19
N ARG A 460 -20.71 29.80 -4.30
CA ARG A 460 -19.60 28.94 -4.76
C ARG A 460 -18.37 29.11 -3.86
N ILE A 461 -17.94 28.01 -3.23
CA ILE A 461 -16.74 27.93 -2.40
C ILE A 461 -15.48 27.82 -3.28
N ALA A 462 -15.52 26.92 -4.27
CA ALA A 462 -14.37 26.63 -5.14
C ALA A 462 -14.81 26.01 -6.47
N THR A 463 -13.87 26.00 -7.43
CA THR A 463 -13.95 25.18 -8.65
C THR A 463 -12.67 24.36 -8.74
N VAL A 464 -12.80 23.06 -9.02
CA VAL A 464 -11.68 22.11 -9.08
C VAL A 464 -11.84 21.16 -10.28
N ASP A 465 -10.73 20.66 -10.83
CA ASP A 465 -10.76 19.81 -12.01
C ASP A 465 -11.17 18.36 -11.68
N THR A 466 -10.76 17.91 -10.51
CA THR A 466 -11.11 16.57 -9.99
C THR A 466 -11.67 16.73 -8.58
N LEU A 467 -12.69 15.93 -8.27
CA LEU A 467 -13.32 15.91 -6.95
C LEU A 467 -13.17 14.55 -6.28
N VAL A 468 -12.66 14.55 -5.05
CA VAL A 468 -12.57 13.38 -4.15
C VAL A 468 -13.53 13.58 -2.98
N ILE A 469 -14.30 12.55 -2.65
CA ILE A 469 -15.21 12.56 -1.51
C ILE A 469 -14.67 11.60 -0.45
N ALA A 470 -14.23 12.16 0.66
CA ALA A 470 -13.67 11.45 1.82
C ALA A 470 -14.44 11.80 3.11
N ALA A 471 -15.75 12.08 2.98
CA ALA A 471 -16.61 12.61 4.04
C ALA A 471 -17.21 11.53 4.96
N ALA A 472 -16.67 10.30 4.95
CA ALA A 472 -17.12 9.16 5.75
C ALA A 472 -18.66 8.96 5.65
N GLN A 473 -19.38 8.87 6.79
CA GLN A 473 -20.86 8.70 6.77
C GLN A 473 -21.58 9.84 6.05
N HIS A 474 -21.03 11.06 6.06
CA HIS A 474 -21.63 12.20 5.36
C HIS A 474 -21.54 12.12 3.84
N SER A 475 -20.75 11.17 3.30
CA SER A 475 -20.75 10.89 1.86
C SER A 475 -22.14 10.53 1.35
N GLY A 476 -22.95 9.83 2.15
CA GLY A 476 -24.33 9.46 1.81
C GLY A 476 -25.31 10.63 1.65
N PHE A 477 -24.99 11.83 2.15
CA PHE A 477 -25.82 13.03 1.98
C PHE A 477 -25.78 13.59 0.56
N PHE A 478 -24.72 13.32 -0.18
CA PHE A 478 -24.62 13.74 -1.57
C PHE A 478 -25.46 12.81 -2.46
N LYS A 479 -26.50 13.36 -3.08
CA LYS A 479 -27.45 12.63 -3.92
C LYS A 479 -26.80 11.73 -4.96
N SER A 480 -25.69 12.16 -5.55
CA SER A 480 -24.96 11.43 -6.59
C SER A 480 -24.30 10.15 -6.10
N ILE A 481 -24.06 9.99 -4.80
CA ILE A 481 -23.40 8.83 -4.18
C ILE A 481 -24.19 8.22 -3.02
N SER A 482 -25.45 8.64 -2.81
CA SER A 482 -26.34 8.13 -1.76
C SER A 482 -26.70 6.63 -1.92
N PHE A 483 -26.36 6.03 -3.06
CA PHE A 483 -26.53 4.59 -3.30
C PHE A 483 -25.46 3.72 -2.63
N LEU A 484 -24.37 4.31 -2.13
CA LEU A 484 -23.35 3.55 -1.41
C LEU A 484 -23.91 2.97 -0.12
N PRO A 485 -23.71 1.66 0.15
CA PRO A 485 -24.27 0.99 1.31
C PRO A 485 -23.46 1.30 2.57
N LEU A 486 -23.41 2.58 2.95
CA LEU A 486 -22.73 3.04 4.15
C LEU A 486 -23.68 2.97 5.36
N SER A 487 -23.17 2.55 6.48
CA SER A 487 -23.86 2.55 7.77
C SER A 487 -23.07 3.31 8.82
N SER A 488 -23.77 3.96 9.72
CA SER A 488 -23.20 4.69 10.85
C SER A 488 -23.08 3.77 12.07
N LEU A 489 -21.90 3.80 12.72
CA LEU A 489 -21.63 3.07 13.95
C LEU A 489 -21.08 4.05 14.99
N LEU A 490 -21.84 4.30 16.06
CA LEU A 490 -21.34 5.11 17.17
C LEU A 490 -20.37 4.31 18.02
N GLY A 491 -19.15 4.82 18.17
CA GLY A 491 -18.10 4.24 19.00
C GLY A 491 -17.68 5.19 20.10
N GLN A 492 -17.65 4.70 21.35
CA GLN A 492 -17.10 5.40 22.50
C GLN A 492 -15.84 4.70 22.98
N ILE A 493 -14.80 5.49 23.30
CA ILE A 493 -13.64 5.09 24.07
C ILE A 493 -13.68 5.74 25.46
N SER A 494 -12.99 5.13 26.40
CA SER A 494 -12.91 5.59 27.80
C SER A 494 -11.47 5.96 28.14
N PHE A 495 -11.30 7.08 28.82
CA PHE A 495 -10.03 7.50 29.41
C PHE A 495 -10.08 7.14 30.89
N VAL A 496 -9.34 6.08 31.25
CA VAL A 496 -9.33 5.50 32.60
C VAL A 496 -8.11 6.00 33.36
N PRO A 497 -8.25 6.64 34.53
CA PRO A 497 -7.12 7.14 35.28
C PRO A 497 -6.09 6.04 35.61
N LYS A 498 -4.83 6.35 35.42
CA LYS A 498 -3.71 5.50 35.82
C LYS A 498 -3.68 5.36 37.35
N ASN A 499 -3.41 4.15 37.86
CA ASN A 499 -3.28 3.84 39.26
C ASN A 499 -2.04 2.97 39.55
N GLU A 500 -1.84 2.59 40.81
CA GLU A 500 -0.68 1.78 41.26
C GLU A 500 -0.64 0.38 40.63
N ASN A 501 -1.78 -0.19 40.19
CA ASN A 501 -1.83 -1.51 39.55
C ASN A 501 -1.53 -1.43 38.05
N SER A 502 -1.92 -0.34 37.41
CA SER A 502 -1.88 -0.19 35.96
C SER A 502 -0.67 0.58 35.40
N TYR A 503 0.08 1.31 36.26
CA TYR A 503 1.18 2.20 35.82
C TYR A 503 2.33 1.46 35.11
N LYS A 504 2.48 0.15 35.35
CA LYS A 504 3.54 -0.69 34.76
C LYS A 504 3.22 -1.17 33.33
N LEU A 505 1.99 -0.96 32.85
CA LEU A 505 1.62 -1.36 31.50
C LEU A 505 2.46 -0.62 30.47
N LYS A 506 3.22 -1.37 29.64
CA LYS A 506 4.19 -0.83 28.67
C LYS A 506 3.73 -0.91 27.22
N ALA A 507 2.85 -1.84 26.90
CA ALA A 507 2.41 -2.09 25.52
C ALA A 507 0.88 -2.24 25.45
N SER A 508 0.32 -2.03 24.27
CA SER A 508 -1.11 -2.15 24.04
C SER A 508 -1.55 -3.62 24.01
N ILE A 509 -2.71 -3.88 24.54
CA ILE A 509 -3.32 -5.21 24.60
C ILE A 509 -4.60 -5.22 23.77
N ILE A 510 -4.77 -6.22 22.93
CA ILE A 510 -6.02 -6.53 22.21
C ILE A 510 -6.60 -7.82 22.76
N ASN A 511 -7.90 -7.78 23.04
CA ASN A 511 -8.70 -8.92 23.43
C ASN A 511 -10.15 -8.69 22.89
N ASN A 512 -11.21 -8.88 23.68
CA ASN A 512 -12.58 -8.50 23.29
C ASN A 512 -12.76 -6.97 23.11
N GLY A 513 -11.82 -6.20 23.60
CA GLY A 513 -11.59 -4.77 23.40
C GLY A 513 -10.11 -4.50 23.32
N TYR A 514 -9.69 -3.30 23.67
CA TYR A 514 -8.27 -2.97 23.80
C TYR A 514 -8.00 -2.10 25.04
N LEU A 515 -6.79 -2.25 25.56
CA LEU A 515 -6.24 -1.44 26.65
C LEU A 515 -4.86 -0.92 26.22
N MET A 516 -4.66 0.40 26.27
CA MET A 516 -3.39 1.03 25.92
C MET A 516 -2.62 1.48 27.16
N PRO A 517 -1.29 1.57 27.11
CA PRO A 517 -0.49 2.21 28.14
C PRO A 517 -0.97 3.63 28.43
N SER A 518 -0.68 4.11 29.64
CA SER A 518 -1.09 5.45 30.04
C SER A 518 -0.43 6.55 29.19
N ILE A 519 -1.25 7.46 28.70
CA ILE A 519 -0.89 8.69 27.99
C ILE A 519 -1.42 9.84 28.84
N ASP A 520 -0.57 10.78 29.25
CA ASP A 520 -0.93 11.93 30.07
C ASP A 520 -1.76 11.58 31.32
N GLY A 521 -1.46 10.45 31.94
CA GLY A 521 -2.12 9.98 33.16
C GLY A 521 -3.36 9.12 32.97
N PHE A 522 -3.78 8.84 31.73
CA PHE A 522 -4.97 8.04 31.42
C PHE A 522 -4.64 6.88 30.50
N HIS A 523 -5.22 5.72 30.78
CA HIS A 523 -5.28 4.60 29.84
C HIS A 523 -6.45 4.79 28.87
N VAL A 524 -6.26 4.39 27.61
CA VAL A 524 -7.37 4.32 26.64
C VAL A 524 -7.92 2.92 26.62
N VAL A 525 -9.22 2.79 26.89
CA VAL A 525 -9.98 1.53 26.88
C VAL A 525 -11.12 1.63 25.87
N GLY A 526 -11.25 0.66 25.01
CA GLY A 526 -12.29 0.71 23.98
C GLY A 526 -12.47 -0.58 23.22
N SER A 527 -13.45 -0.58 22.31
CA SER A 527 -14.45 0.46 22.09
C SER A 527 -15.85 -0.13 22.05
N THR A 528 -16.85 0.72 22.25
CA THR A 528 -18.24 0.35 22.00
C THR A 528 -18.56 0.39 20.50
N TYR A 529 -19.65 -0.30 20.12
CA TYR A 529 -20.24 -0.30 18.77
C TYR A 529 -21.74 -0.29 18.91
N LEU A 530 -22.38 0.86 18.64
CA LEU A 530 -23.83 1.03 18.65
C LEU A 530 -24.28 1.31 17.21
N ARG A 531 -25.35 0.64 16.79
CA ARG A 531 -25.96 0.81 15.46
C ARG A 531 -27.12 1.76 15.45
N ASP A 532 -27.81 1.88 16.58
CA ASP A 532 -29.05 2.63 16.75
C ASP A 532 -29.02 3.43 18.06
N GLY A 533 -29.93 4.39 18.22
CA GLY A 533 -30.13 5.13 19.46
C GLY A 533 -29.23 6.38 19.60
N PHE A 534 -28.74 6.93 18.49
CA PHE A 534 -27.99 8.19 18.46
C PHE A 534 -28.45 9.07 17.28
N ASP A 535 -28.23 10.38 17.39
CA ASP A 535 -28.46 11.33 16.30
C ASP A 535 -27.17 11.49 15.48
N GLU A 536 -27.22 11.13 14.21
CA GLU A 536 -26.08 11.25 13.29
C GLU A 536 -25.63 12.70 13.04
N ASN A 537 -26.51 13.67 13.27
CA ASN A 537 -26.23 15.09 13.08
C ASN A 537 -25.64 15.76 14.32
N GLU A 538 -25.75 15.12 15.49
CA GLU A 538 -25.21 15.64 16.74
C GLU A 538 -23.69 15.64 16.72
N TRP A 539 -23.09 16.76 17.09
CA TRP A 539 -21.64 16.87 17.27
C TRP A 539 -21.30 17.94 18.32
N PRO A 540 -20.46 17.65 19.32
CA PRO A 540 -19.86 16.34 19.63
C PRO A 540 -20.86 15.29 20.08
N GLN A 541 -20.57 14.01 19.79
CA GLN A 541 -21.42 12.91 20.27
C GLN A 541 -21.26 12.75 21.80
N PRO A 542 -22.33 12.48 22.55
CA PRO A 542 -22.29 12.38 23.99
C PRO A 542 -21.47 11.17 24.46
N VAL A 543 -20.68 11.38 25.52
CA VAL A 543 -20.01 10.33 26.25
C VAL A 543 -20.92 9.85 27.38
N THR A 544 -21.16 8.54 27.47
CA THR A 544 -22.12 7.96 28.41
C THR A 544 -21.45 7.05 29.44
N VAL A 545 -22.01 7.02 30.65
CA VAL A 545 -21.58 6.09 31.72
C VAL A 545 -21.76 4.64 31.28
N GLU A 546 -22.83 4.34 30.54
CA GLU A 546 -23.10 3.02 30.00
C GLU A 546 -22.01 2.58 29.01
N GLY A 547 -21.55 3.49 28.17
CA GLY A 547 -20.41 3.25 27.26
C GLY A 547 -19.13 2.93 28.04
N HIS A 548 -18.85 3.62 29.15
CA HIS A 548 -17.71 3.31 30.01
C HIS A 548 -17.83 1.91 30.64
N LYS A 549 -18.99 1.56 31.19
CA LYS A 549 -19.25 0.22 31.72
C LYS A 549 -19.05 -0.86 30.67
N LYS A 550 -19.54 -0.64 29.46
CA LYS A 550 -19.39 -1.58 28.36
C LYS A 550 -17.91 -1.77 27.98
N ASN A 551 -17.16 -0.69 27.86
CA ASN A 551 -15.70 -0.75 27.58
C ASN A 551 -14.95 -1.51 28.68
N TYR A 552 -15.27 -1.26 29.96
CA TYR A 552 -14.68 -1.98 31.08
C TYR A 552 -15.04 -3.48 31.05
N ASN A 553 -16.30 -3.81 30.78
CA ASN A 553 -16.76 -5.20 30.74
C ASN A 553 -16.19 -6.00 29.56
N ASN A 554 -15.76 -5.34 28.48
CA ASN A 554 -15.06 -5.96 27.38
C ASN A 554 -13.61 -6.37 27.72
N LEU A 555 -13.02 -5.81 28.78
CA LEU A 555 -11.73 -6.27 29.28
C LEU A 555 -11.87 -7.63 29.98
N ASP A 556 -10.85 -8.48 29.87
CA ASP A 556 -10.78 -9.72 30.64
C ASP A 556 -10.75 -9.46 32.13
N ARG A 557 -11.05 -10.51 32.89
CA ARG A 557 -11.02 -10.45 34.36
C ARG A 557 -9.67 -9.98 34.91
N GLU A 558 -8.57 -10.43 34.32
CA GLU A 558 -7.21 -10.03 34.72
C GLU A 558 -6.96 -8.55 34.45
N LEU A 559 -7.34 -8.06 33.28
CA LEU A 559 -7.19 -6.65 32.93
C LEU A 559 -8.13 -5.75 33.74
N ARG A 560 -9.33 -6.22 34.07
CA ARG A 560 -10.27 -5.51 34.96
C ARG A 560 -9.73 -5.36 36.36
N SER A 561 -8.95 -6.33 36.86
CA SER A 561 -8.33 -6.26 38.19
C SER A 561 -7.31 -5.13 38.35
N LEU A 562 -6.84 -4.55 37.22
CA LEU A 562 -6.00 -3.35 37.24
C LEU A 562 -6.77 -2.10 37.69
N PHE A 563 -8.09 -2.12 37.62
CA PHE A 563 -8.96 -0.99 37.90
C PHE A 563 -10.07 -1.41 38.91
N PRO A 564 -9.71 -1.71 40.16
CA PRO A 564 -10.68 -2.24 41.13
C PRO A 564 -11.74 -1.20 41.53
N ASP A 565 -11.38 0.09 41.55
CA ASP A 565 -12.20 1.19 42.05
C ASP A 565 -12.77 2.00 40.87
N CYS A 566 -13.71 1.40 40.12
CA CYS A 566 -14.31 2.04 38.96
C CYS A 566 -15.37 3.06 39.35
N GLN A 567 -15.04 4.34 39.22
CA GLN A 567 -16.00 5.45 39.29
C GLN A 567 -16.30 5.93 37.86
N PHE A 568 -17.21 5.19 37.17
CA PHE A 568 -17.49 5.41 35.75
C PHE A 568 -18.02 6.81 35.42
N ASP A 569 -18.64 7.47 36.37
CA ASP A 569 -19.12 8.85 36.28
C ASP A 569 -18.01 9.90 36.26
N GLN A 570 -16.82 9.52 36.71
CA GLN A 570 -15.62 10.37 36.69
C GLN A 570 -14.70 10.10 35.48
N TRP A 571 -15.00 9.06 34.70
CA TRP A 571 -14.20 8.75 33.54
C TRP A 571 -14.48 9.74 32.40
N LEU A 572 -13.41 10.23 31.81
CA LEU A 572 -13.50 10.98 30.56
C LEU A 572 -13.60 10.01 29.38
N GLY A 573 -13.96 10.52 28.21
CA GLY A 573 -14.05 9.69 27.03
C GLY A 573 -14.15 10.51 25.75
N TYR A 574 -14.23 9.79 24.64
CA TYR A 574 -14.47 10.36 23.33
C TYR A 574 -15.47 9.48 22.58
N SER A 575 -16.45 10.11 21.96
CA SER A 575 -17.50 9.42 21.23
C SER A 575 -17.63 9.99 19.82
N ALA A 576 -17.67 9.12 18.80
CA ALA A 576 -17.76 9.55 17.41
C ALA A 576 -18.37 8.46 16.52
N ILE A 577 -18.97 8.90 15.41
CA ILE A 577 -19.59 8.03 14.42
C ILE A 577 -18.55 7.56 13.41
N ARG A 578 -18.46 6.25 13.21
CA ARG A 578 -17.66 5.59 12.18
C ARG A 578 -18.56 5.24 11.00
N SER A 579 -18.01 5.37 9.78
CA SER A 579 -18.66 4.84 8.58
C SER A 579 -18.23 3.39 8.36
N ALA A 580 -19.18 2.52 8.10
CA ALA A 580 -18.92 1.11 7.84
C ALA A 580 -19.63 0.66 6.56
N THR A 581 -19.01 -0.30 5.88
CA THR A 581 -19.56 -1.03 4.73
C THR A 581 -20.03 -2.42 5.18
N PRO A 582 -20.95 -3.07 4.45
CA PRO A 582 -21.44 -4.40 4.81
C PRO A 582 -20.37 -5.48 4.88
N ASP A 583 -19.34 -5.39 4.03
CA ASP A 583 -18.21 -6.32 3.93
C ASP A 583 -16.97 -5.89 4.74
N ARG A 584 -17.07 -4.75 5.45
CA ARG A 584 -15.98 -4.15 6.25
C ARG A 584 -14.76 -3.71 5.45
N LEU A 585 -14.82 -3.70 4.12
CA LEU A 585 -13.75 -3.16 3.28
C LEU A 585 -14.03 -1.68 2.97
N PRO A 586 -13.00 -0.83 2.90
CA PRO A 586 -13.18 0.56 2.49
C PRO A 586 -13.59 0.62 1.01
N VAL A 587 -14.46 1.58 0.68
CA VAL A 587 -14.81 1.92 -0.70
C VAL A 587 -13.77 2.91 -1.22
N VAL A 588 -12.99 2.49 -2.22
CA VAL A 588 -11.96 3.33 -2.86
C VAL A 588 -12.07 3.16 -4.37
N GLY A 589 -12.22 4.26 -5.08
CA GLY A 589 -12.26 4.25 -6.54
C GLY A 589 -13.16 5.35 -7.12
N PRO A 590 -13.30 5.38 -8.46
CA PRO A 590 -14.19 6.34 -9.11
C PRO A 590 -15.65 6.03 -8.81
N VAL A 591 -16.43 7.09 -8.66
CA VAL A 591 -17.87 6.96 -8.44
C VAL A 591 -18.54 6.59 -9.77
N PRO A 592 -19.26 5.46 -9.85
CA PRO A 592 -20.03 5.12 -11.04
C PRO A 592 -21.21 6.08 -11.20
N GLU A 593 -21.61 6.35 -12.43
CA GLU A 593 -22.88 7.02 -12.70
C GLU A 593 -24.05 6.09 -12.34
N ALA A 594 -24.74 6.39 -11.25
CA ALA A 594 -25.72 5.50 -10.64
C ALA A 594 -26.83 5.06 -11.60
N THR A 595 -27.34 5.96 -12.46
CA THR A 595 -28.38 5.67 -13.44
C THR A 595 -27.90 4.69 -14.50
N LYS A 596 -26.70 4.94 -15.02
CA LYS A 596 -26.08 4.10 -16.03
C LYS A 596 -25.69 2.74 -15.47
N PHE A 597 -25.13 2.73 -14.26
CA PHE A 597 -24.80 1.50 -13.54
C PHE A 597 -26.03 0.61 -13.32
N LYS A 598 -27.15 1.17 -12.83
CA LYS A 598 -28.41 0.43 -12.62
C LYS A 598 -29.05 -0.07 -13.91
N ARG A 599 -28.82 0.63 -15.03
CA ARG A 599 -29.35 0.20 -16.33
C ARG A 599 -28.50 -0.93 -16.94
N ASP A 600 -27.20 -0.86 -16.79
CA ASP A 600 -26.26 -1.74 -17.48
C ASP A 600 -25.97 -3.02 -16.65
N PHE A 601 -26.33 -3.04 -15.36
CA PHE A 601 -26.15 -4.14 -14.39
C PHE A 601 -27.40 -4.35 -13.50
#